data_eb646d5a25cab6c1ed3c576e930e5b8e
#
_entry.id   eb646d5a25cab6c1ed3c576e930e5b8e
#
_cell.length_a   1.000
_cell.length_b   1.000
_cell.length_c   1.000
_cell.angle_alpha   90.00
_cell.angle_beta   90.00
_cell.angle_gamma   90.00
#
_symmetry.space_group_name_H-M   'P 1'
#
loop_
_entity.id
_entity.type
_entity.pdbx_description
1 polymer ?
#
loop_
_entity_poly.entity_id
_entity_poly.type
_entity_poly.pdbx_seq_one_letter_code
_entity_poly.pdbx_strand_id
1 'polypeptide(L)'
;MLRLPRHDVVVALTSPPLISWLGSLFTKFKGGQMVFWAMDLNPDEAIAAGWLKQNSLIAKFLSRLLKSSMARAKTIVALDEFMKERIVSKGIDERKIAVIPPARDDNVRFDEEGREAFRRQHHLADKFVVMYAGNHSPCHPLNTLFESANELKSDEAIAFVFAGGGSEFKKVEAFARAHELTNIKCFPYQPQESFSAVLSAADLHVVVMGDPFVGIVHPSKIYNILSIGAPFVFIGPEHSSMGEIVSQIGDPKHAAHVSHGAAIELAKSISEAAKEMSDFKRSFRAPEIHEFDSLPSLVAVIESAHAAVHDDSVIKPVVRTSPGQI
;
A
#
# COMPACT_ATOMS: atom_id res chain seq x y z
N MET A 1 28.97 5.54 7.79
CA MET A 1 28.65 4.34 8.61
C MET A 1 29.82 3.87 9.47
N LEU A 2 31.03 3.63 8.95
CA LEU A 2 32.16 3.11 9.78
C LEU A 2 32.60 4.02 10.94
N ARG A 3 32.31 5.33 10.88
CA ARG A 3 32.56 6.29 11.96
C ARG A 3 31.46 6.34 13.04
N LEU A 4 30.31 5.69 12.80
CA LEU A 4 29.24 5.63 13.80
C LEU A 4 29.64 4.68 14.96
N PRO A 5 29.18 4.96 16.19
CA PRO A 5 29.37 4.05 17.31
C PRO A 5 28.64 2.72 17.04
N ARG A 6 28.94 1.71 17.86
CA ARG A 6 28.17 0.47 17.89
C ARG A 6 26.73 0.78 18.33
N HIS A 7 25.77 0.09 17.70
CA HIS A 7 24.36 0.06 18.09
C HIS A 7 23.94 -1.38 18.36
N ASP A 8 23.11 -1.59 19.35
CA ASP A 8 22.63 -2.93 19.71
C ASP A 8 21.64 -3.45 18.66
N VAL A 9 20.77 -2.57 18.16
CA VAL A 9 19.82 -2.87 17.07
C VAL A 9 19.93 -1.84 15.94
N VAL A 10 19.94 -2.34 14.72
CA VAL A 10 19.86 -1.54 13.48
C VAL A 10 18.61 -1.94 12.75
N VAL A 11 17.64 -1.04 12.66
CA VAL A 11 16.46 -1.22 11.80
C VAL A 11 16.80 -0.71 10.41
N ALA A 12 16.78 -1.61 9.42
CA ALA A 12 17.06 -1.27 8.03
C ALA A 12 15.80 -1.41 7.19
N LEU A 13 15.40 -0.32 6.54
CA LEU A 13 14.29 -0.29 5.59
C LEU A 13 14.76 -0.73 4.19
N THR A 14 13.91 -0.53 3.18
CA THR A 14 14.18 -0.85 1.77
C THR A 14 14.59 0.37 0.94
N SER A 15 14.30 1.58 1.40
CA SER A 15 14.65 2.84 0.74
C SER A 15 15.68 3.64 1.56
N PRO A 16 16.77 4.15 0.93
CA PRO A 16 17.14 3.95 -0.46
C PRO A 16 17.58 2.51 -0.76
N PRO A 17 17.58 2.09 -2.04
CA PRO A 17 18.00 0.74 -2.42
C PRO A 17 19.36 0.37 -1.82
N LEU A 18 19.51 -0.89 -1.39
CA LEU A 18 20.71 -1.46 -0.75
C LEU A 18 21.01 -0.95 0.68
N ILE A 19 20.17 -0.12 1.29
CA ILE A 19 20.40 0.33 2.68
C ILE A 19 20.44 -0.87 3.65
N SER A 20 19.62 -1.88 3.43
CA SER A 20 19.60 -3.11 4.23
C SER A 20 20.90 -3.89 4.12
N TRP A 21 21.53 -3.92 2.94
CA TRP A 21 22.85 -4.54 2.76
C TRP A 21 23.93 -3.78 3.53
N LEU A 22 23.91 -2.44 3.48
CA LEU A 22 24.79 -1.61 4.29
C LEU A 22 24.56 -1.80 5.79
N GLY A 23 23.30 -1.91 6.24
CA GLY A 23 22.94 -2.24 7.62
C GLY A 23 23.51 -3.61 8.05
N SER A 24 23.41 -4.62 7.17
CA SER A 24 23.97 -5.94 7.42
C SER A 24 25.50 -5.96 7.53
N LEU A 25 26.19 -5.14 6.75
CA LEU A 25 27.64 -4.97 6.88
C LEU A 25 28.02 -4.22 8.16
N PHE A 26 27.25 -3.18 8.50
CA PHE A 26 27.47 -2.41 9.72
C PHE A 26 27.41 -3.32 10.96
N THR A 27 26.33 -4.10 11.10
CA THR A 27 26.17 -5.02 12.23
C THR A 27 27.21 -6.14 12.21
N LYS A 28 27.63 -6.60 11.03
CA LYS A 28 28.73 -7.58 10.90
C LYS A 28 30.05 -7.07 11.47
N PHE A 29 30.42 -5.81 11.20
CA PHE A 29 31.72 -5.25 11.59
C PHE A 29 31.74 -4.59 12.96
N LYS A 30 30.58 -4.01 13.38
CA LYS A 30 30.46 -3.27 14.63
C LYS A 30 29.76 -4.07 15.74
N GLY A 31 29.15 -5.22 15.41
CA GLY A 31 28.28 -5.97 16.30
C GLY A 31 26.86 -5.41 16.33
N GLY A 32 26.01 -6.02 17.15
CA GLY A 32 24.57 -5.72 17.21
C GLY A 32 23.73 -6.62 16.29
N GLN A 33 22.44 -6.47 16.36
CA GLN A 33 21.46 -7.22 15.55
C GLN A 33 20.83 -6.33 14.51
N MET A 34 20.44 -6.92 13.37
CA MET A 34 19.69 -6.19 12.33
C MET A 34 18.25 -6.70 12.26
N VAL A 35 17.30 -5.77 12.32
CA VAL A 35 15.90 -5.97 11.92
C VAL A 35 15.76 -5.41 10.50
N PHE A 36 15.35 -6.25 9.55
CA PHE A 36 15.08 -5.83 8.18
C PHE A 36 13.58 -5.60 8.02
N TRP A 37 13.17 -4.35 7.89
CA TRP A 37 11.78 -4.00 7.65
C TRP A 37 11.54 -3.85 6.15
N ALA A 38 10.94 -4.88 5.55
CA ALA A 38 10.70 -4.95 4.11
C ALA A 38 9.42 -4.16 3.77
N MET A 39 9.60 -2.92 3.29
CA MET A 39 8.48 -2.11 2.77
C MET A 39 8.16 -2.50 1.32
N ASP A 40 9.20 -2.70 0.50
CA ASP A 40 9.14 -3.16 -0.88
C ASP A 40 10.30 -4.12 -1.14
N LEU A 41 10.15 -5.07 -2.05
CA LEU A 41 11.22 -6.01 -2.39
C LEU A 41 11.96 -5.58 -3.65
N ASN A 42 13.05 -4.82 -3.49
CA ASN A 42 13.98 -4.51 -4.58
C ASN A 42 15.16 -5.51 -4.59
N PRO A 43 15.49 -6.13 -5.77
CA PRO A 43 15.15 -5.69 -7.13
C PRO A 43 13.86 -6.28 -7.74
N ASP A 44 13.08 -7.06 -7.01
CA ASP A 44 11.88 -7.70 -7.54
C ASP A 44 10.90 -6.68 -8.12
N GLU A 45 10.72 -5.54 -7.46
CA GLU A 45 9.89 -4.43 -7.93
C GLU A 45 10.39 -3.89 -9.28
N ALA A 46 11.69 -3.62 -9.38
CA ALA A 46 12.29 -3.12 -10.62
C ALA A 46 12.16 -4.12 -11.79
N ILE A 47 12.19 -5.42 -11.48
CA ILE A 47 11.98 -6.49 -12.45
C ILE A 47 10.52 -6.54 -12.88
N ALA A 48 9.58 -6.52 -11.93
CA ALA A 48 8.15 -6.54 -12.18
C ALA A 48 7.69 -5.29 -12.96
N ALA A 49 8.28 -4.13 -12.69
CA ALA A 49 8.05 -2.88 -13.42
C ALA A 49 8.71 -2.85 -14.83
N GLY A 50 9.48 -3.86 -15.19
CA GLY A 50 10.17 -3.93 -16.50
C GLY A 50 11.42 -3.01 -16.61
N TRP A 51 11.81 -2.34 -15.52
CA TRP A 51 12.99 -1.48 -15.50
C TRP A 51 14.30 -2.28 -15.49
N LEU A 52 14.25 -3.52 -15.01
CA LEU A 52 15.40 -4.41 -14.91
C LEU A 52 15.04 -5.79 -15.50
N LYS A 53 15.85 -6.26 -16.44
CA LYS A 53 15.67 -7.61 -17.01
C LYS A 53 16.02 -8.66 -15.95
N GLN A 54 15.09 -9.58 -15.67
CA GLN A 54 15.21 -10.63 -14.64
C GLN A 54 16.51 -11.46 -14.77
N ASN A 55 16.91 -11.81 -15.97
CA ASN A 55 18.08 -12.65 -16.20
C ASN A 55 19.39 -11.87 -16.34
N SER A 56 19.38 -10.54 -16.17
CA SER A 56 20.59 -9.72 -16.27
C SER A 56 21.56 -10.01 -15.10
N LEU A 57 22.84 -9.78 -15.35
CA LEU A 57 23.88 -9.91 -14.31
C LEU A 57 23.62 -8.95 -13.15
N ILE A 58 23.09 -7.75 -13.44
CA ILE A 58 22.74 -6.74 -12.45
C ILE A 58 21.60 -7.25 -11.55
N ALA A 59 20.52 -7.79 -12.12
CA ALA A 59 19.42 -8.36 -11.35
C ALA A 59 19.90 -9.49 -10.42
N LYS A 60 20.69 -10.41 -10.96
CA LYS A 60 21.28 -11.52 -10.19
C LYS A 60 22.18 -11.03 -9.06
N PHE A 61 22.98 -10.01 -9.31
CA PHE A 61 23.85 -9.41 -8.29
C PHE A 61 23.04 -8.74 -7.19
N LEU A 62 22.07 -7.88 -7.53
CA LEU A 62 21.19 -7.21 -6.57
C LEU A 62 20.38 -8.20 -5.74
N SER A 63 19.83 -9.25 -6.38
CA SER A 63 19.12 -10.32 -5.67
C SER A 63 20.01 -11.08 -4.68
N ARG A 64 21.28 -11.28 -4.99
CA ARG A 64 22.26 -11.88 -4.05
C ARG A 64 22.53 -10.96 -2.87
N LEU A 65 22.64 -9.64 -3.11
CA LEU A 65 22.82 -8.67 -2.03
C LEU A 65 21.59 -8.63 -1.10
N LEU A 66 20.39 -8.57 -1.68
CA LEU A 66 19.13 -8.65 -0.90
C LEU A 66 19.09 -9.93 -0.07
N LYS A 67 19.28 -11.11 -0.70
CA LYS A 67 19.31 -12.39 0.01
C LYS A 67 20.35 -12.42 1.12
N SER A 68 21.54 -11.87 0.89
CA SER A 68 22.60 -11.78 1.90
C SER A 68 22.21 -10.91 3.06
N SER A 69 21.52 -9.77 2.83
CA SER A 69 21.04 -8.91 3.92
C SER A 69 19.93 -9.61 4.75
N MET A 70 18.96 -10.24 4.07
CA MET A 70 17.90 -11.02 4.73
C MET A 70 18.46 -12.19 5.56
N ALA A 71 19.38 -12.94 5.01
CA ALA A 71 20.00 -14.08 5.72
C ALA A 71 20.71 -13.66 7.02
N ARG A 72 21.26 -12.43 7.06
CA ARG A 72 21.95 -11.87 8.23
C ARG A 72 21.01 -11.19 9.21
N ALA A 73 19.82 -10.80 8.80
CA ALA A 73 18.85 -10.20 9.68
C ALA A 73 18.50 -11.17 10.83
N LYS A 74 18.39 -10.65 12.05
CA LYS A 74 17.84 -11.39 13.19
C LYS A 74 16.36 -11.66 12.96
N THR A 75 15.62 -10.62 12.54
CA THR A 75 14.21 -10.68 12.21
C THR A 75 13.97 -9.89 10.92
N ILE A 76 13.07 -10.37 10.10
CA ILE A 76 12.55 -9.70 8.91
C ILE A 76 11.08 -9.37 9.19
N VAL A 77 10.69 -8.12 8.99
CA VAL A 77 9.30 -7.71 9.06
C VAL A 77 8.77 -7.64 7.63
N ALA A 78 7.83 -8.50 7.31
CA ALA A 78 7.06 -8.50 6.06
C ALA A 78 5.71 -7.81 6.30
N LEU A 79 5.13 -7.18 5.28
CA LEU A 79 3.89 -6.42 5.44
C LEU A 79 2.62 -7.27 5.30
N ASP A 80 2.73 -8.42 4.66
CA ASP A 80 1.64 -9.39 4.47
C ASP A 80 2.19 -10.81 4.28
N GLU A 81 1.31 -11.80 4.28
CA GLU A 81 1.69 -13.21 4.09
C GLU A 81 2.25 -13.46 2.67
N PHE A 82 1.77 -12.78 1.63
CA PHE A 82 2.29 -12.92 0.26
C PHE A 82 3.74 -12.44 0.16
N MET A 83 4.09 -11.37 0.87
CA MET A 83 5.47 -10.90 0.96
C MET A 83 6.33 -11.89 1.75
N LYS A 84 5.81 -12.46 2.84
CA LYS A 84 6.49 -13.51 3.61
C LYS A 84 6.76 -14.73 2.73
N GLU A 85 5.75 -15.25 2.00
CA GLU A 85 5.91 -16.37 1.09
C GLU A 85 6.99 -16.10 0.02
N ARG A 86 6.99 -14.89 -0.52
CA ARG A 86 8.01 -14.47 -1.49
C ARG A 86 9.41 -14.43 -0.89
N ILE A 87 9.56 -14.00 0.35
CA ILE A 87 10.84 -14.01 1.06
C ILE A 87 11.27 -15.46 1.35
N VAL A 88 10.36 -16.34 1.77
CA VAL A 88 10.63 -17.78 1.98
C VAL A 88 11.06 -18.44 0.68
N SER A 89 10.42 -18.13 -0.46
CA SER A 89 10.79 -18.65 -1.78
C SER A 89 12.22 -18.29 -2.20
N LYS A 90 12.81 -17.23 -1.63
CA LYS A 90 14.22 -16.86 -1.83
C LYS A 90 15.16 -17.73 -0.97
N GLY A 91 14.63 -18.67 -0.18
CA GLY A 91 15.39 -19.57 0.71
C GLY A 91 15.77 -18.90 2.03
N ILE A 92 14.95 -18.02 2.55
CA ILE A 92 15.05 -17.45 3.89
C ILE A 92 14.23 -18.31 4.85
N ASP A 93 14.75 -18.56 6.05
CA ASP A 93 14.06 -19.31 7.09
C ASP A 93 12.81 -18.54 7.56
N GLU A 94 11.65 -19.18 7.44
CA GLU A 94 10.35 -18.62 7.80
C GLU A 94 10.31 -18.14 9.27
N ARG A 95 11.00 -18.82 10.17
CA ARG A 95 11.06 -18.48 11.59
C ARG A 95 11.69 -17.11 11.87
N LYS A 96 12.38 -16.53 10.90
CA LYS A 96 12.93 -15.17 10.99
C LYS A 96 11.94 -14.10 10.54
N ILE A 97 10.78 -14.47 10.00
CA ILE A 97 9.87 -13.53 9.36
C ILE A 97 8.68 -13.30 10.29
N ALA A 98 8.46 -12.05 10.68
CA ALA A 98 7.27 -11.58 11.35
C ALA A 98 6.41 -10.83 10.33
N VAL A 99 5.12 -11.14 10.26
CA VAL A 99 4.17 -10.39 9.42
C VAL A 99 3.56 -9.29 10.26
N ILE A 100 3.83 -8.05 9.88
CA ILE A 100 3.35 -6.84 10.58
C ILE A 100 2.93 -5.86 9.50
N PRO A 101 1.62 -5.65 9.28
CA PRO A 101 1.12 -4.71 8.30
C PRO A 101 1.54 -3.28 8.63
N PRO A 102 1.50 -2.33 7.67
CA PRO A 102 1.79 -0.94 7.94
C PRO A 102 0.87 -0.36 9.02
N ALA A 103 1.42 0.48 9.88
CA ALA A 103 0.63 1.22 10.85
C ALA A 103 -0.29 2.23 10.14
N ARG A 104 -1.46 2.46 10.71
CA ARG A 104 -2.32 3.59 10.33
C ARG A 104 -1.64 4.90 10.74
N ASP A 105 -1.94 5.96 10.01
CA ASP A 105 -1.63 7.31 10.48
C ASP A 105 -2.79 7.79 11.40
N ASP A 106 -2.54 7.90 12.69
CA ASP A 106 -3.54 8.30 13.68
C ASP A 106 -4.07 9.73 13.47
N ASN A 107 -3.37 10.53 12.67
CA ASN A 107 -3.80 11.88 12.28
C ASN A 107 -4.83 11.87 11.13
N VAL A 108 -4.96 10.75 10.40
CA VAL A 108 -5.89 10.61 9.29
C VAL A 108 -7.26 10.21 9.82
N ARG A 109 -8.22 11.11 9.68
CA ARG A 109 -9.62 10.91 10.08
C ARG A 109 -10.55 11.62 9.11
N PHE A 110 -11.82 11.24 9.12
CA PHE A 110 -12.81 11.91 8.31
C PHE A 110 -12.93 13.39 8.72
N ASP A 111 -12.85 14.27 7.74
CA ASP A 111 -12.91 15.74 7.89
C ASP A 111 -14.05 16.29 7.02
N GLU A 112 -15.21 16.53 7.64
CA GLU A 112 -16.41 17.02 6.97
C GLU A 112 -16.22 18.44 6.41
N GLU A 113 -15.67 19.34 7.22
CA GLU A 113 -15.48 20.74 6.81
C GLU A 113 -14.47 20.85 5.66
N GLY A 114 -13.35 20.13 5.80
CA GLY A 114 -12.31 20.05 4.77
C GLY A 114 -12.84 19.42 3.47
N ARG A 115 -13.65 18.35 3.57
CA ARG A 115 -14.35 17.74 2.44
C ARG A 115 -15.19 18.76 1.67
N GLU A 116 -16.06 19.46 2.38
CA GLU A 116 -16.92 20.46 1.74
C GLU A 116 -16.12 21.61 1.13
N ALA A 117 -15.10 22.09 1.84
CA ALA A 117 -14.22 23.16 1.34
C ALA A 117 -13.51 22.74 0.06
N PHE A 118 -12.87 21.55 0.05
CA PHE A 118 -12.18 21.01 -1.12
C PHE A 118 -13.15 20.84 -2.31
N ARG A 119 -14.32 20.25 -2.05
CA ARG A 119 -15.33 20.02 -3.10
C ARG A 119 -15.86 21.31 -3.70
N ARG A 120 -16.15 22.33 -2.87
CA ARG A 120 -16.56 23.67 -3.35
C ARG A 120 -15.46 24.32 -4.18
N GLN A 121 -14.23 24.33 -3.69
CA GLN A 121 -13.09 24.94 -4.38
C GLN A 121 -12.83 24.34 -5.76
N HIS A 122 -13.09 23.05 -5.92
CA HIS A 122 -12.76 22.31 -7.13
C HIS A 122 -13.99 21.94 -8.01
N HIS A 123 -15.14 22.56 -7.74
CA HIS A 123 -16.40 22.30 -8.47
C HIS A 123 -16.80 20.82 -8.47
N LEU A 124 -16.76 20.21 -7.28
CA LEU A 124 -17.11 18.82 -7.03
C LEU A 124 -18.32 18.67 -6.07
N ALA A 125 -18.95 19.79 -5.66
CA ALA A 125 -20.01 19.79 -4.62
C ALA A 125 -21.15 18.84 -4.97
N ASP A 126 -21.60 18.88 -6.22
CA ASP A 126 -22.74 18.12 -6.73
C ASP A 126 -22.33 16.85 -7.50
N LYS A 127 -21.07 16.41 -7.36
CA LYS A 127 -20.54 15.25 -8.08
C LYS A 127 -20.41 14.04 -7.13
N PHE A 128 -20.58 12.85 -7.68
CA PHE A 128 -20.06 11.64 -7.11
C PHE A 128 -18.57 11.54 -7.41
N VAL A 129 -17.72 11.58 -6.37
CA VAL A 129 -16.27 11.68 -6.53
C VAL A 129 -15.63 10.31 -6.37
N VAL A 130 -15.11 9.76 -7.47
CA VAL A 130 -14.25 8.57 -7.50
C VAL A 130 -12.79 9.00 -7.42
N MET A 131 -12.05 8.59 -6.40
CA MET A 131 -10.70 9.11 -6.16
C MET A 131 -9.63 8.02 -6.13
N TYR A 132 -8.57 8.22 -6.91
CA TYR A 132 -7.29 7.55 -6.72
C TYR A 132 -6.30 8.54 -6.12
N ALA A 133 -5.88 8.29 -4.88
CA ALA A 133 -4.93 9.15 -4.17
C ALA A 133 -3.63 8.39 -3.85
N GLY A 134 -2.47 9.02 -4.12
CA GLY A 134 -1.16 8.51 -3.79
C GLY A 134 -0.16 8.46 -4.94
N ASN A 135 0.83 7.55 -4.84
CA ASN A 135 1.86 7.40 -5.86
C ASN A 135 1.32 6.74 -7.14
N HIS A 136 1.55 7.38 -8.27
CA HIS A 136 1.23 6.87 -9.61
C HIS A 136 2.49 6.21 -10.16
N SER A 137 2.58 4.90 -10.04
CA SER A 137 3.74 4.10 -10.45
C SER A 137 3.30 2.87 -11.25
N PRO A 138 4.20 2.19 -11.96
CA PRO A 138 3.89 0.95 -12.69
C PRO A 138 3.29 -0.16 -11.80
N CYS A 139 3.51 -0.09 -10.47
CA CYS A 139 2.90 -1.03 -9.52
C CYS A 139 1.37 -0.90 -9.47
N HIS A 140 0.84 0.22 -9.94
CA HIS A 140 -0.58 0.57 -9.90
C HIS A 140 -1.08 0.91 -11.32
N PRO A 141 -1.30 -0.10 -12.20
CA PRO A 141 -1.74 0.15 -13.58
C PRO A 141 -3.17 0.69 -13.60
N LEU A 142 -3.33 1.94 -14.05
CA LEU A 142 -4.60 2.67 -13.97
C LEU A 142 -5.50 2.52 -15.20
N ASN A 143 -5.14 1.68 -16.18
CA ASN A 143 -5.88 1.58 -17.45
C ASN A 143 -7.36 1.25 -17.25
N THR A 144 -7.69 0.29 -16.38
CA THR A 144 -9.10 -0.07 -16.09
C THR A 144 -9.90 1.12 -15.55
N LEU A 145 -9.26 1.95 -14.69
CA LEU A 145 -9.89 3.15 -14.14
C LEU A 145 -10.02 4.24 -15.22
N PHE A 146 -9.03 4.40 -16.11
CA PHE A 146 -9.11 5.36 -17.22
C PHE A 146 -10.24 5.01 -18.19
N GLU A 147 -10.32 3.73 -18.57
CA GLU A 147 -11.36 3.24 -19.47
C GLU A 147 -12.75 3.37 -18.82
N SER A 148 -12.90 3.10 -17.53
CA SER A 148 -14.18 3.33 -16.84
C SER A 148 -14.58 4.80 -16.78
N ALA A 149 -13.60 5.72 -16.64
CA ALA A 149 -13.87 7.15 -16.71
C ALA A 149 -14.32 7.58 -18.12
N ASN A 150 -13.79 6.95 -19.18
CA ASN A 150 -14.23 7.19 -20.54
C ASN A 150 -15.65 6.65 -20.82
N GLU A 151 -15.99 5.47 -20.28
CA GLU A 151 -17.36 4.94 -20.35
C GLU A 151 -18.39 5.86 -19.69
N LEU A 152 -17.99 6.55 -18.61
CA LEU A 152 -18.84 7.47 -17.85
C LEU A 152 -18.69 8.94 -18.24
N LYS A 153 -18.07 9.24 -19.38
CA LYS A 153 -17.79 10.64 -19.79
C LYS A 153 -19.03 11.50 -20.02
N SER A 154 -20.16 10.88 -20.34
CA SER A 154 -21.43 11.57 -20.55
C SER A 154 -22.24 11.78 -19.28
N ASP A 155 -21.83 11.18 -18.16
CA ASP A 155 -22.49 11.34 -16.86
C ASP A 155 -21.85 12.50 -16.10
N GLU A 156 -22.50 13.66 -16.21
CA GLU A 156 -22.01 14.88 -15.56
C GLU A 156 -22.04 14.79 -14.02
N ALA A 157 -22.79 13.85 -13.44
CA ALA A 157 -22.85 13.67 -11.99
C ALA A 157 -21.60 13.00 -11.40
N ILE A 158 -20.74 12.37 -12.23
CA ILE A 158 -19.58 11.61 -11.78
C ILE A 158 -18.28 12.34 -12.12
N ALA A 159 -17.37 12.44 -11.16
CA ALA A 159 -16.04 13.00 -11.34
C ALA A 159 -14.97 12.05 -10.86
N PHE A 160 -13.93 11.85 -11.69
CA PHE A 160 -12.73 11.07 -11.33
C PHE A 160 -11.62 12.02 -10.90
N VAL A 161 -11.11 11.81 -9.70
CA VAL A 161 -10.04 12.61 -9.10
C VAL A 161 -8.78 11.78 -8.96
N PHE A 162 -7.69 12.25 -9.54
CA PHE A 162 -6.36 11.69 -9.39
C PHE A 162 -5.50 12.66 -8.59
N ALA A 163 -5.18 12.31 -7.35
CA ALA A 163 -4.41 13.16 -6.45
C ALA A 163 -3.06 12.50 -6.11
N GLY A 164 -1.96 13.22 -6.28
CA GLY A 164 -0.62 12.72 -5.99
C GLY A 164 0.40 13.02 -7.08
N GLY A 165 1.31 12.08 -7.30
CA GLY A 165 2.37 12.22 -8.30
C GLY A 165 3.06 10.89 -8.56
N GLY A 166 4.14 10.90 -9.32
CA GLY A 166 4.89 9.72 -9.70
C GLY A 166 5.10 9.61 -11.20
N SER A 167 5.80 8.56 -11.63
CA SER A 167 6.20 8.40 -13.04
C SER A 167 5.02 8.26 -14.00
N GLU A 168 3.89 7.73 -13.51
CA GLU A 168 2.70 7.47 -14.31
C GLU A 168 1.67 8.62 -14.27
N PHE A 169 1.87 9.66 -13.43
CA PHE A 169 0.88 10.74 -13.26
C PHE A 169 0.59 11.50 -14.56
N LYS A 170 1.62 11.76 -15.37
CA LYS A 170 1.46 12.43 -16.67
C LYS A 170 0.63 11.61 -17.66
N LYS A 171 0.54 10.29 -17.50
CA LYS A 171 -0.30 9.43 -18.35
C LYS A 171 -1.78 9.67 -18.12
N VAL A 172 -2.19 10.02 -16.88
CA VAL A 172 -3.58 10.41 -16.56
C VAL A 172 -3.97 11.64 -17.38
N GLU A 173 -3.15 12.69 -17.31
CA GLU A 173 -3.42 13.93 -18.05
C GLU A 173 -3.39 13.73 -19.57
N ALA A 174 -2.47 12.90 -20.06
CA ALA A 174 -2.36 12.57 -21.48
C ALA A 174 -3.61 11.80 -21.96
N PHE A 175 -4.08 10.84 -21.19
CA PHE A 175 -5.28 10.07 -21.49
C PHE A 175 -6.52 10.98 -21.50
N ALA A 176 -6.68 11.80 -20.46
CA ALA A 176 -7.80 12.75 -20.36
C ALA A 176 -7.87 13.68 -21.58
N ARG A 177 -6.73 14.23 -22.01
CA ARG A 177 -6.66 15.08 -23.21
C ARG A 177 -6.96 14.31 -24.49
N ALA A 178 -6.40 13.10 -24.66
CA ALA A 178 -6.58 12.32 -25.88
C ALA A 178 -8.03 11.88 -26.12
N HIS A 179 -8.79 11.69 -25.03
CA HIS A 179 -10.19 11.25 -25.07
C HIS A 179 -11.19 12.38 -24.75
N GLU A 180 -10.70 13.63 -24.63
CA GLU A 180 -11.51 14.82 -24.33
C GLU A 180 -12.38 14.66 -23.05
N LEU A 181 -11.79 14.05 -22.01
CA LEU A 181 -12.50 13.73 -20.77
C LEU A 181 -12.56 14.96 -19.85
N THR A 182 -13.73 15.51 -19.66
CA THR A 182 -14.00 16.63 -18.74
C THR A 182 -14.30 16.17 -17.33
N ASN A 183 -14.61 14.89 -17.14
CA ASN A 183 -14.90 14.26 -15.85
C ASN A 183 -13.65 13.83 -15.08
N ILE A 184 -12.42 14.01 -15.61
CA ILE A 184 -11.16 13.74 -14.93
C ILE A 184 -10.55 15.04 -14.40
N LYS A 185 -10.16 15.03 -13.12
CA LYS A 185 -9.44 16.12 -12.45
C LYS A 185 -8.15 15.58 -11.85
N CYS A 186 -7.03 16.28 -12.08
CA CYS A 186 -5.71 15.91 -11.60
C CYS A 186 -5.20 16.95 -10.60
N PHE A 187 -4.72 16.47 -9.44
CA PHE A 187 -4.13 17.31 -8.39
C PHE A 187 -2.75 16.76 -8.02
N PRO A 188 -1.73 17.62 -7.86
CA PRO A 188 -0.44 17.18 -7.34
C PRO A 188 -0.57 16.70 -5.90
N TYR A 189 0.55 16.24 -5.32
CA TYR A 189 0.61 15.96 -3.88
C TYR A 189 0.11 17.16 -3.09
N GLN A 190 -0.81 16.89 -2.17
CA GLN A 190 -1.37 17.90 -1.30
C GLN A 190 -0.56 18.01 0.00
N PRO A 191 -0.52 19.18 0.66
CA PRO A 191 0.09 19.32 1.96
C PRO A 191 -0.48 18.32 2.98
N GLN A 192 0.36 17.91 3.94
CA GLN A 192 -0.06 16.94 4.95
C GLN A 192 -1.24 17.43 5.79
N GLU A 193 -1.31 18.72 6.03
CA GLU A 193 -2.37 19.38 6.81
C GLU A 193 -3.75 19.26 6.13
N SER A 194 -3.78 19.18 4.80
CA SER A 194 -5.02 19.02 4.02
C SER A 194 -5.32 17.57 3.64
N PHE A 195 -4.48 16.61 4.06
CA PHE A 195 -4.56 15.23 3.59
C PHE A 195 -5.90 14.57 3.97
N SER A 196 -6.35 14.74 5.22
CA SER A 196 -7.66 14.26 5.67
C SER A 196 -8.81 14.87 4.87
N ALA A 197 -8.77 16.17 4.59
CA ALA A 197 -9.77 16.87 3.80
C ALA A 197 -9.88 16.33 2.37
N VAL A 198 -8.71 16.13 1.73
CA VAL A 198 -8.64 15.60 0.36
C VAL A 198 -9.17 14.17 0.29
N LEU A 199 -8.72 13.29 1.18
CA LEU A 199 -9.24 11.92 1.21
C LEU A 199 -10.74 11.89 1.52
N SER A 200 -11.20 12.72 2.45
CA SER A 200 -12.63 12.81 2.79
C SER A 200 -13.49 13.35 1.65
N ALA A 201 -12.89 14.03 0.65
CA ALA A 201 -13.61 14.56 -0.50
C ALA A 201 -14.15 13.47 -1.45
N ALA A 202 -13.61 12.25 -1.39
CA ALA A 202 -14.10 11.12 -2.19
C ALA A 202 -15.42 10.56 -1.65
N ASP A 203 -16.23 10.03 -2.56
CA ASP A 203 -17.39 9.19 -2.28
C ASP A 203 -17.02 7.71 -2.43
N LEU A 204 -16.08 7.41 -3.34
CA LEU A 204 -15.52 6.09 -3.57
C LEU A 204 -14.01 6.21 -3.80
N HIS A 205 -13.22 5.48 -3.04
CA HIS A 205 -11.79 5.36 -3.29
C HIS A 205 -11.46 4.21 -4.22
N VAL A 206 -10.34 4.36 -4.94
CA VAL A 206 -9.80 3.30 -5.79
C VAL A 206 -8.43 2.90 -5.30
N VAL A 207 -8.24 1.60 -5.04
CA VAL A 207 -6.94 0.99 -4.76
C VAL A 207 -6.58 0.09 -5.92
N VAL A 208 -5.37 0.21 -6.44
CA VAL A 208 -4.92 -0.57 -7.60
C VAL A 208 -3.61 -1.27 -7.28
N MET A 209 -3.48 -2.54 -7.67
CA MET A 209 -2.23 -3.28 -7.62
C MET A 209 -2.12 -4.19 -8.85
N GLY A 210 -1.01 -4.08 -9.58
CA GLY A 210 -0.76 -4.95 -10.74
C GLY A 210 -0.39 -6.37 -10.29
N ASP A 211 -0.83 -7.38 -11.06
CA ASP A 211 -0.61 -8.81 -10.77
C ASP A 211 0.86 -9.18 -10.48
N PRO A 212 1.86 -8.65 -11.23
CA PRO A 212 3.26 -9.00 -10.98
C PRO A 212 3.80 -8.51 -9.62
N PHE A 213 3.07 -7.63 -8.93
CA PHE A 213 3.54 -6.96 -7.72
C PHE A 213 3.04 -7.60 -6.42
N VAL A 214 2.23 -8.67 -6.51
CA VAL A 214 1.80 -9.44 -5.33
C VAL A 214 3.00 -9.96 -4.54
N GLY A 215 3.00 -9.66 -3.23
CA GLY A 215 4.10 -10.01 -2.33
C GLY A 215 5.40 -9.24 -2.57
N ILE A 216 5.40 -8.22 -3.43
CA ILE A 216 6.54 -7.34 -3.68
C ILE A 216 6.32 -5.97 -3.06
N VAL A 217 5.14 -5.39 -3.29
CA VAL A 217 4.69 -4.12 -2.72
C VAL A 217 3.37 -4.34 -1.98
N HIS A 218 3.09 -3.47 -1.01
CA HIS A 218 1.84 -3.49 -0.26
C HIS A 218 1.15 -2.13 -0.41
N PRO A 219 -0.13 -2.07 -0.90
CA PRO A 219 -0.84 -0.81 -1.12
C PRO A 219 -1.26 -0.13 0.19
N SER A 220 -0.32 0.47 0.91
CA SER A 220 -0.53 1.06 2.25
C SER A 220 -1.60 2.15 2.31
N LYS A 221 -1.99 2.74 1.17
CA LYS A 221 -3.09 3.72 1.09
C LYS A 221 -4.42 3.20 1.63
N ILE A 222 -4.62 1.88 1.62
CA ILE A 222 -5.84 1.26 2.14
C ILE A 222 -6.08 1.61 3.61
N TYR A 223 -5.04 1.69 4.43
CA TYR A 223 -5.17 1.99 5.86
C TYR A 223 -5.71 3.40 6.11
N ASN A 224 -5.31 4.37 5.30
CA ASN A 224 -5.84 5.74 5.37
C ASN A 224 -7.31 5.80 4.91
N ILE A 225 -7.68 5.03 3.88
CA ILE A 225 -9.06 4.91 3.40
C ILE A 225 -9.95 4.31 4.49
N LEU A 226 -9.49 3.25 5.15
CA LEU A 226 -10.20 2.63 6.27
C LEU A 226 -10.29 3.56 7.48
N SER A 227 -9.25 4.38 7.76
CA SER A 227 -9.26 5.35 8.86
C SER A 227 -10.31 6.44 8.70
N ILE A 228 -10.60 6.86 7.47
CA ILE A 228 -11.68 7.82 7.19
C ILE A 228 -13.05 7.15 7.02
N GLY A 229 -13.14 5.83 7.08
CA GLY A 229 -14.38 5.07 6.90
C GLY A 229 -14.98 5.22 5.50
N ALA A 230 -14.18 5.37 4.45
CA ALA A 230 -14.67 5.54 3.10
C ALA A 230 -14.79 4.19 2.37
N PRO A 231 -15.82 4.00 1.52
CA PRO A 231 -15.89 2.84 0.66
C PRO A 231 -14.79 2.86 -0.40
N PHE A 232 -14.37 1.68 -0.85
CA PHE A 232 -13.36 1.56 -1.89
C PHE A 232 -13.63 0.41 -2.85
N VAL A 233 -13.09 0.53 -4.06
CA VAL A 233 -12.97 -0.56 -5.01
C VAL A 233 -11.49 -0.92 -5.18
N PHE A 234 -11.19 -2.20 -5.12
CA PHE A 234 -9.87 -2.74 -5.42
C PHE A 234 -9.83 -3.24 -6.86
N ILE A 235 -8.88 -2.72 -7.64
CA ILE A 235 -8.59 -3.19 -9.02
C ILE A 235 -7.27 -3.95 -8.96
N GLY A 236 -7.33 -5.27 -9.15
CA GLY A 236 -6.13 -6.11 -9.06
C GLY A 236 -6.44 -7.60 -8.91
N PRO A 237 -5.43 -8.42 -8.58
CA PRO A 237 -5.61 -9.84 -8.40
C PRO A 237 -6.36 -10.16 -7.11
N GLU A 238 -7.39 -11.02 -7.21
CA GLU A 238 -8.17 -11.48 -6.07
C GLU A 238 -7.28 -12.18 -5.02
N HIS A 239 -6.35 -13.02 -5.49
CA HIS A 239 -5.37 -13.68 -4.63
C HIS A 239 -4.20 -12.72 -4.29
N SER A 240 -4.44 -11.86 -3.31
CA SER A 240 -3.51 -10.84 -2.83
C SER A 240 -3.94 -10.33 -1.45
N SER A 241 -3.06 -9.64 -0.76
CA SER A 241 -3.37 -8.99 0.53
C SER A 241 -4.57 -8.04 0.44
N MET A 242 -4.74 -7.36 -0.68
CA MET A 242 -5.91 -6.50 -0.91
C MET A 242 -7.19 -7.31 -1.13
N GLY A 243 -7.12 -8.42 -1.87
CA GLY A 243 -8.26 -9.33 -2.04
C GLY A 243 -8.71 -9.94 -0.70
N GLU A 244 -7.77 -10.28 0.18
CA GLU A 244 -8.08 -10.72 1.55
C GLU A 244 -8.80 -9.64 2.36
N ILE A 245 -8.35 -8.37 2.29
CA ILE A 245 -9.01 -7.24 2.97
C ILE A 245 -10.45 -7.08 2.45
N VAL A 246 -10.66 -7.11 1.13
CA VAL A 246 -12.01 -7.04 0.54
C VAL A 246 -12.88 -8.19 1.05
N SER A 247 -12.35 -9.41 1.06
CA SER A 247 -13.07 -10.60 1.54
C SER A 247 -13.41 -10.51 3.03
N GLN A 248 -12.52 -10.01 3.86
CA GLN A 248 -12.75 -9.81 5.31
C GLN A 248 -13.84 -8.79 5.59
N ILE A 249 -13.91 -7.70 4.80
CA ILE A 249 -14.99 -6.70 4.93
C ILE A 249 -16.33 -7.32 4.54
N GLY A 250 -16.36 -8.14 3.48
CA GLY A 250 -17.51 -8.96 3.09
C GLY A 250 -18.77 -8.21 2.63
N ASP A 251 -18.76 -6.88 2.63
CA ASP A 251 -19.86 -6.04 2.16
C ASP A 251 -19.45 -5.28 0.90
N PRO A 252 -20.02 -5.62 -0.27
CA PRO A 252 -19.65 -5.00 -1.54
C PRO A 252 -19.98 -3.50 -1.63
N LYS A 253 -20.82 -2.96 -0.74
CA LYS A 253 -21.08 -1.52 -0.65
C LYS A 253 -19.89 -0.76 -0.03
N HIS A 254 -19.07 -1.44 0.74
CA HIS A 254 -17.93 -0.88 1.43
C HIS A 254 -16.60 -1.24 0.79
N ALA A 255 -16.49 -2.47 0.27
CA ALA A 255 -15.29 -2.96 -0.40
C ALA A 255 -15.68 -3.87 -1.55
N ALA A 256 -15.40 -3.45 -2.76
CA ALA A 256 -15.63 -4.25 -3.96
C ALA A 256 -14.31 -4.62 -4.63
N HIS A 257 -14.30 -5.72 -5.37
CA HIS A 257 -13.18 -6.17 -6.18
C HIS A 257 -13.55 -6.16 -7.66
N VAL A 258 -12.62 -5.68 -8.49
CA VAL A 258 -12.74 -5.70 -9.96
C VAL A 258 -11.40 -6.15 -10.55
N SER A 259 -11.44 -7.03 -11.52
CA SER A 259 -10.24 -7.49 -12.23
C SER A 259 -9.71 -6.43 -13.19
N HIS A 260 -8.40 -6.46 -13.48
CA HIS A 260 -7.83 -5.64 -14.55
C HIS A 260 -8.54 -5.90 -15.89
N GLY A 261 -8.82 -4.85 -16.65
CA GLY A 261 -9.53 -4.90 -17.93
C GLY A 261 -11.06 -4.92 -17.83
N ALA A 262 -11.67 -5.04 -16.65
CA ALA A 262 -13.11 -5.05 -16.45
C ALA A 262 -13.69 -3.62 -16.29
N ALA A 263 -13.33 -2.72 -17.19
CA ALA A 263 -13.68 -1.29 -17.13
C ALA A 263 -15.20 -1.03 -17.20
N ILE A 264 -15.93 -1.80 -17.99
CA ILE A 264 -17.40 -1.69 -18.13
C ILE A 264 -18.08 -2.10 -16.82
N GLU A 265 -17.61 -3.18 -16.18
CA GLU A 265 -18.12 -3.62 -14.89
C GLU A 265 -17.87 -2.56 -13.80
N LEU A 266 -16.66 -2.01 -13.76
CA LEU A 266 -16.31 -0.92 -12.85
C LEU A 266 -17.20 0.31 -13.09
N ALA A 267 -17.38 0.71 -14.34
CA ALA A 267 -18.23 1.85 -14.69
C ALA A 267 -19.68 1.65 -14.23
N LYS A 268 -20.20 0.43 -14.43
CA LYS A 268 -21.56 0.08 -13.98
C LYS A 268 -21.66 0.17 -12.45
N SER A 269 -20.73 -0.41 -11.72
CA SER A 269 -20.70 -0.37 -10.25
C SER A 269 -20.60 1.07 -9.71
N ILE A 270 -19.78 1.92 -10.34
CA ILE A 270 -19.68 3.34 -9.99
C ILE A 270 -21.01 4.06 -10.24
N SER A 271 -21.66 3.83 -11.39
CA SER A 271 -22.95 4.46 -11.73
C SER A 271 -24.07 4.02 -10.77
N GLU A 272 -24.09 2.76 -10.35
CA GLU A 272 -25.03 2.23 -9.37
C GLU A 272 -24.80 2.87 -8.00
N ALA A 273 -23.57 2.94 -7.53
CA ALA A 273 -23.21 3.58 -6.28
C ALA A 273 -23.55 5.08 -6.28
N ALA A 274 -23.34 5.78 -7.39
CA ALA A 274 -23.70 7.20 -7.52
C ALA A 274 -25.22 7.44 -7.40
N LYS A 275 -26.04 6.54 -7.93
CA LYS A 275 -27.51 6.63 -7.82
C LYS A 275 -28.00 6.34 -6.40
N GLU A 276 -27.42 5.37 -5.74
CA GLU A 276 -27.80 5.01 -4.36
C GLU A 276 -27.41 6.11 -3.35
N MET A 277 -26.31 6.85 -3.62
CA MET A 277 -25.83 7.89 -2.69
C MET A 277 -26.70 9.13 -2.61
N SER A 278 -27.62 9.38 -3.54
CA SER A 278 -28.61 10.45 -3.40
C SER A 278 -29.47 10.30 -2.14
N ASP A 279 -29.58 9.06 -1.62
CA ASP A 279 -30.41 8.69 -0.46
C ASP A 279 -29.60 8.33 0.80
N PHE A 280 -28.25 8.23 0.68
CA PHE A 280 -27.38 7.69 1.74
C PHE A 280 -26.62 8.80 2.48
N LYS A 281 -27.19 9.32 3.57
CA LYS A 281 -26.41 10.07 4.56
C LYS A 281 -25.43 9.08 5.22
N ARG A 282 -24.12 9.35 5.05
CA ARG A 282 -23.04 8.50 5.54
C ARG A 282 -23.22 8.09 6.99
N SER A 283 -23.45 6.81 7.20
CA SER A 283 -23.35 6.16 8.51
C SER A 283 -22.30 5.03 8.51
N PHE A 284 -21.33 5.09 7.56
CA PHE A 284 -20.31 4.07 7.53
C PHE A 284 -19.25 4.35 8.61
N ARG A 285 -19.10 3.40 9.53
CA ARG A 285 -17.86 3.20 10.28
C ARG A 285 -17.17 2.00 9.66
N ALA A 286 -15.94 2.18 9.18
CA ALA A 286 -15.10 1.04 8.82
C ALA A 286 -15.19 0.02 9.97
N PRO A 287 -15.30 -1.29 9.68
CA PRO A 287 -15.16 -2.28 10.72
C PRO A 287 -13.88 -1.96 11.48
N GLU A 288 -13.96 -1.94 12.81
CA GLU A 288 -12.76 -1.82 13.65
C GLU A 288 -11.91 -3.05 13.39
N ILE A 289 -11.08 -2.99 12.37
CA ILE A 289 -10.10 -4.02 12.10
C ILE A 289 -8.97 -3.75 13.10
N HIS A 290 -9.09 -4.32 14.30
CA HIS A 290 -8.12 -4.20 15.39
C HIS A 290 -6.72 -4.74 15.03
N GLU A 291 -6.58 -5.46 13.92
CA GLU A 291 -5.32 -6.02 13.44
C GLU A 291 -4.31 -4.98 12.93
N PHE A 292 -4.69 -3.69 12.81
CA PHE A 292 -3.81 -2.66 12.26
C PHE A 292 -3.04 -1.83 13.30
N ASP A 293 -3.06 -2.21 14.57
CA ASP A 293 -2.16 -1.64 15.56
C ASP A 293 -0.80 -2.35 15.53
N SER A 294 -0.04 -2.02 14.49
CA SER A 294 1.24 -2.67 14.17
C SER A 294 2.39 -2.15 15.03
N LEU A 295 2.25 -0.98 15.65
CA LEU A 295 3.33 -0.34 16.38
C LEU A 295 3.79 -1.16 17.60
N PRO A 296 2.91 -1.68 18.49
CA PRO A 296 3.34 -2.56 19.58
C PRO A 296 4.06 -3.82 19.10
N SER A 297 3.60 -4.42 18.00
CA SER A 297 4.23 -5.62 17.43
C SER A 297 5.62 -5.31 16.86
N LEU A 298 5.80 -4.15 16.21
CA LEU A 298 7.10 -3.71 15.72
C LEU A 298 8.06 -3.41 16.87
N VAL A 299 7.59 -2.74 17.93
CA VAL A 299 8.37 -2.48 19.14
C VAL A 299 8.83 -3.81 19.77
N ALA A 300 7.94 -4.79 19.92
CA ALA A 300 8.27 -6.10 20.46
C ALA A 300 9.35 -6.84 19.64
N VAL A 301 9.32 -6.72 18.31
CA VAL A 301 10.38 -7.26 17.43
C VAL A 301 11.73 -6.59 17.70
N ILE A 302 11.75 -5.26 17.84
CA ILE A 302 12.98 -4.51 18.11
C ILE A 302 13.53 -4.84 19.50
N GLU A 303 12.67 -4.91 20.53
CA GLU A 303 13.05 -5.29 21.89
C GLU A 303 13.59 -6.72 21.96
N SER A 304 12.97 -7.67 21.24
CA SER A 304 13.48 -9.04 21.13
C SER A 304 14.86 -9.10 20.48
N ALA A 305 15.10 -8.27 19.45
CA ALA A 305 16.42 -8.17 18.83
C ALA A 305 17.45 -7.54 19.77
N HIS A 306 17.05 -6.57 20.59
CA HIS A 306 17.91 -5.96 21.61
C HIS A 306 18.27 -6.96 22.71
N ALA A 307 17.29 -7.67 23.26
CA ALA A 307 17.52 -8.70 24.28
C ALA A 307 18.51 -9.78 23.82
N ALA A 308 18.43 -10.16 22.53
CA ALA A 308 19.33 -11.15 21.94
C ALA A 308 20.81 -10.69 21.83
N VAL A 309 21.12 -9.41 22.05
CA VAL A 309 22.51 -8.91 22.13
C VAL A 309 23.10 -9.17 23.51
N HIS A 310 22.26 -9.21 24.54
CA HIS A 310 22.65 -9.27 25.94
C HIS A 310 22.44 -10.65 26.57
N ASP A 311 21.75 -11.57 25.89
CA ASP A 311 21.44 -12.89 26.40
C ASP A 311 21.58 -13.98 25.34
N ASP A 312 22.67 -14.73 25.40
CA ASP A 312 22.94 -15.87 24.51
C ASP A 312 21.95 -17.05 24.71
N SER A 313 21.07 -16.99 25.71
CA SER A 313 20.16 -18.08 26.10
C SER A 313 18.71 -17.94 25.62
N VAL A 314 18.29 -16.78 25.08
CA VAL A 314 16.89 -16.54 24.72
C VAL A 314 16.66 -16.56 23.19
N ILE A 315 16.39 -17.76 22.68
CA ILE A 315 15.83 -17.93 21.31
C ILE A 315 14.42 -18.51 21.47
N LYS A 316 13.40 -17.63 21.50
CA LYS A 316 12.04 -18.00 21.09
C LYS A 316 11.31 -16.76 20.57
N PRO A 317 10.97 -16.70 19.26
CA PRO A 317 10.03 -15.69 18.77
C PRO A 317 8.63 -15.99 19.32
N VAL A 318 7.97 -14.97 19.84
CA VAL A 318 6.54 -15.05 20.19
C VAL A 318 5.77 -14.96 18.87
N VAL A 319 5.49 -16.10 18.30
CA VAL A 319 4.51 -16.22 17.21
C VAL A 319 3.14 -16.21 17.86
N ARG A 320 2.39 -15.12 17.77
CA ARG A 320 0.95 -15.17 17.95
C ARG A 320 0.35 -15.77 16.68
N THR A 321 -0.04 -17.01 16.78
CA THR A 321 -0.92 -17.68 15.82
C THR A 321 -2.26 -16.98 15.82
N SER A 322 -2.76 -16.67 14.62
CA SER A 322 -4.14 -16.21 14.38
C SER A 322 -5.13 -17.12 15.11
N PRO A 323 -6.16 -16.59 15.77
CA PRO A 323 -7.24 -17.43 16.26
C PRO A 323 -8.02 -17.95 15.06
N GLY A 324 -7.81 -19.21 14.75
CA GLY A 324 -8.68 -19.96 13.87
C GLY A 324 -10.00 -20.21 14.56
N GLN A 325 -11.06 -20.02 13.80
CA GLN A 325 -12.38 -20.67 13.92
C GLN A 325 -13.10 -20.60 15.27
N ILE A 326 -14.08 -19.72 15.34
CA ILE A 326 -15.46 -20.14 15.71
C ILE A 326 -16.42 -19.37 14.80
#